data_3d1be2e5a4a235dc55682769040838eb
#
_entry.id   3d1be2e5a4a235dc55682769040838eb
#
_cell.length_a   1.000
_cell.length_b   1.000
_cell.length_c   1.000
_cell.angle_alpha   90.00
_cell.angle_beta   90.00
_cell.angle_gamma   90.00
#
_symmetry.space_group_name_H-M   'P 1'
#
loop_
_entity.id
_entity.type
_entity.pdbx_description
1 polymer ?
#
loop_
_entity_poly.entity_id
_entity_poly.type
_entity_poly.pdbx_seq_one_letter_code
_entity_poly.pdbx_strand_id
1 'polypeptide(L)'
;MQADRLPPHDIESEEAVIGSLLVDNEALTRVTSFLDPDDFYRERNRWCYEACFELFQRQEAIDQISVAHELERTERLADVGGTAYLGHLVEILPTSRHVEYYGRIVQRTSTMRKLIRAASDISEIGYEEDADVDAALSRAEDALFQIRASAPTRDFVPL
;
A
#
# COMPACT_ATOMS: atom_id res chain seq x y z
N MET A 1 5.52 -21.99 14.98
CA MET A 1 4.16 -22.02 14.43
C MET A 1 3.83 -20.75 13.70
N GLN A 2 4.72 -20.35 12.80
CA GLN A 2 4.53 -19.12 12.07
C GLN A 2 3.70 -19.32 10.80
N ALA A 3 3.52 -20.59 10.40
CA ALA A 3 2.79 -20.93 9.18
C ALA A 3 1.32 -20.51 9.20
N ASP A 4 0.72 -20.38 10.39
CA ASP A 4 -0.68 -20.04 10.54
C ASP A 4 -0.95 -18.55 10.72
N ARG A 5 0.11 -17.71 10.71
CA ARG A 5 -0.04 -16.29 10.88
C ARG A 5 -0.34 -15.60 9.55
N LEU A 6 -1.39 -14.78 9.55
CA LEU A 6 -1.61 -13.88 8.44
C LEU A 6 -0.54 -12.79 8.44
N PRO A 7 -0.09 -12.35 7.26
CA PRO A 7 0.82 -11.20 7.20
C PRO A 7 0.20 -9.98 7.88
N PRO A 8 1.02 -9.11 8.46
CA PRO A 8 0.52 -7.85 9.03
C PRO A 8 -0.28 -7.05 8.02
N HIS A 9 -1.44 -6.57 8.43
CA HIS A 9 -2.33 -5.77 7.59
C HIS A 9 -3.32 -5.02 8.47
N ASP A 10 -3.96 -4.01 7.91
CA ASP A 10 -5.01 -3.26 8.59
C ASP A 10 -6.04 -2.82 7.56
N ILE A 11 -7.05 -3.66 7.36
CA ILE A 11 -8.08 -3.42 6.34
C ILE A 11 -8.88 -2.16 6.64
N GLU A 12 -9.19 -1.90 7.90
CA GLU A 12 -9.93 -0.69 8.26
C GLU A 12 -9.17 0.58 7.87
N SER A 13 -7.86 0.59 8.08
CA SER A 13 -7.04 1.72 7.68
C SER A 13 -6.96 1.85 6.17
N GLU A 14 -6.85 0.73 5.44
CA GLU A 14 -6.87 0.75 3.97
C GLU A 14 -8.17 1.33 3.46
N GLU A 15 -9.29 0.88 4.00
CA GLU A 15 -10.61 1.37 3.62
C GLU A 15 -10.77 2.85 3.95
N ALA A 16 -10.26 3.28 5.09
CA ALA A 16 -10.32 4.69 5.48
C ALA A 16 -9.51 5.58 4.54
N VAL A 17 -8.35 5.11 4.07
CA VAL A 17 -7.56 5.84 3.07
C VAL A 17 -8.38 5.99 1.79
N ILE A 18 -8.87 4.90 1.22
CA ILE A 18 -9.61 4.97 -0.04
C ILE A 18 -10.86 5.82 0.11
N GLY A 19 -11.62 5.63 1.19
CA GLY A 19 -12.81 6.45 1.45
C GLY A 19 -12.49 7.93 1.49
N SER A 20 -11.37 8.30 2.13
CA SER A 20 -10.92 9.69 2.19
C SER A 20 -10.65 10.26 0.80
N LEU A 21 -10.04 9.47 -0.08
CA LEU A 21 -9.73 9.90 -1.45
C LEU A 21 -11.01 10.14 -2.25
N LEU A 22 -12.05 9.35 -1.98
CA LEU A 22 -13.31 9.46 -2.70
C LEU A 22 -14.14 10.70 -2.31
N VAL A 23 -13.92 11.23 -1.11
CA VAL A 23 -14.69 12.39 -0.63
C VAL A 23 -13.90 13.70 -0.63
N ASP A 24 -12.57 13.62 -0.74
CA ASP A 24 -11.72 14.81 -0.63
C ASP A 24 -10.63 14.75 -1.70
N ASN A 25 -10.78 15.57 -2.73
CA ASN A 25 -9.84 15.62 -3.86
C ASN A 25 -8.39 15.90 -3.44
N GLU A 26 -8.20 16.57 -2.32
CA GLU A 26 -6.86 16.93 -1.86
C GLU A 26 -6.23 15.87 -0.96
N ALA A 27 -7.01 14.87 -0.53
CA ALA A 27 -6.51 13.86 0.38
C ALA A 27 -5.34 13.07 -0.23
N LEU A 28 -5.37 12.81 -1.53
CA LEU A 28 -4.31 12.05 -2.20
C LEU A 28 -2.95 12.75 -2.07
N THR A 29 -2.91 14.07 -2.15
CA THR A 29 -1.64 14.81 -2.03
C THR A 29 -0.97 14.61 -0.68
N ARG A 30 -1.76 14.28 0.34
CA ARG A 30 -1.23 14.08 1.70
C ARG A 30 -0.62 12.69 1.90
N VAL A 31 -0.85 11.76 0.98
CA VAL A 31 -0.35 10.39 1.12
C VAL A 31 0.53 9.92 -0.02
N THR A 32 0.49 10.58 -1.18
CA THR A 32 1.27 10.15 -2.36
C THR A 32 2.77 10.13 -2.13
N SER A 33 3.28 10.98 -1.24
CA SER A 33 4.71 11.06 -1.00
C SER A 33 5.29 9.83 -0.31
N PHE A 34 4.46 9.05 0.36
CA PHE A 34 4.94 7.90 1.12
C PHE A 34 4.15 6.61 0.90
N LEU A 35 2.98 6.66 0.26
CA LEU A 35 2.10 5.50 0.12
C LEU A 35 1.96 5.11 -1.34
N ASP A 36 2.40 3.90 -1.66
CA ASP A 36 2.30 3.34 -3.00
C ASP A 36 1.15 2.33 -3.08
N PRO A 37 0.61 2.06 -4.28
CA PRO A 37 -0.43 1.03 -4.41
C PRO A 37 -0.02 -0.33 -3.84
N ASP A 38 1.25 -0.70 -3.98
CA ASP A 38 1.76 -1.99 -3.49
C ASP A 38 1.75 -2.10 -1.97
N ASP A 39 1.56 -1.00 -1.25
CA ASP A 39 1.47 -1.02 0.20
C ASP A 39 0.14 -1.58 0.70
N PHE A 40 -0.86 -1.70 -0.16
CA PHE A 40 -2.17 -2.23 0.21
C PHE A 40 -2.16 -3.75 0.20
N TYR A 41 -2.61 -4.34 1.29
CA TYR A 41 -2.66 -5.78 1.44
C TYR A 41 -3.78 -6.40 0.60
N ARG A 42 -4.97 -5.79 0.63
CA ARG A 42 -6.13 -6.28 -0.10
C ARG A 42 -6.09 -5.78 -1.54
N GLU A 43 -6.18 -6.70 -2.49
CA GLU A 43 -6.05 -6.38 -3.91
C GLU A 43 -7.07 -5.34 -4.38
N ARG A 44 -8.33 -5.46 -3.94
CA ARG A 44 -9.34 -4.49 -4.35
C ARG A 44 -9.02 -3.07 -3.87
N ASN A 45 -8.42 -2.94 -2.70
CA ASN A 45 -8.00 -1.63 -2.18
C ASN A 45 -6.81 -1.11 -2.97
N ARG A 46 -5.88 -1.98 -3.34
CA ARG A 46 -4.76 -1.61 -4.21
C ARG A 46 -5.26 -1.06 -5.54
N TRP A 47 -6.20 -1.74 -6.15
CA TRP A 47 -6.76 -1.31 -7.44
C TRP A 47 -7.51 0.01 -7.32
N CYS A 48 -8.25 0.22 -6.24
CA CYS A 48 -8.91 1.51 -6.00
C CYS A 48 -7.88 2.63 -5.86
N TYR A 49 -6.80 2.38 -5.14
CA TYR A 49 -5.74 3.38 -4.98
C TYR A 49 -5.06 3.68 -6.31
N GLU A 50 -4.75 2.65 -7.09
CA GLU A 50 -4.19 2.84 -8.44
C GLU A 50 -5.10 3.71 -9.30
N ALA A 51 -6.41 3.45 -9.27
CA ALA A 51 -7.37 4.22 -10.03
C ALA A 51 -7.34 5.70 -9.63
N CYS A 52 -7.32 5.97 -8.32
CA CYS A 52 -7.20 7.33 -7.81
C CYS A 52 -5.91 7.99 -8.27
N PHE A 53 -4.81 7.27 -8.22
CA PHE A 53 -3.50 7.76 -8.63
C PHE A 53 -3.47 8.11 -10.12
N GLU A 54 -4.04 7.26 -10.97
CA GLU A 54 -4.11 7.50 -12.41
C GLU A 54 -4.95 8.75 -12.73
N LEU A 55 -6.08 8.91 -12.06
CA LEU A 55 -6.91 10.10 -12.23
C LEU A 55 -6.15 11.35 -11.80
N PHE A 56 -5.43 11.27 -10.69
CA PHE A 56 -4.63 12.38 -10.19
C PHE A 56 -3.55 12.79 -11.20
N GLN A 57 -2.86 11.83 -11.79
CA GLN A 57 -1.82 12.11 -12.79
C GLN A 57 -2.37 12.76 -14.04
N ARG A 58 -3.60 12.44 -14.41
CA ARG A 58 -4.28 13.07 -15.54
C ARG A 58 -4.98 14.37 -15.18
N GLN A 59 -4.83 14.80 -13.92
CA GLN A 59 -5.47 16.01 -13.39
C GLN A 59 -7.00 15.97 -13.48
N GLU A 60 -7.57 14.78 -13.32
CA GLU A 60 -9.00 14.57 -13.29
C GLU A 60 -9.51 14.50 -11.85
N ALA A 61 -10.76 14.87 -11.65
CA ALA A 61 -11.39 14.80 -10.33
C ALA A 61 -11.47 13.36 -9.83
N ILE A 62 -11.30 13.19 -8.53
CA ILE A 62 -11.39 11.88 -7.89
C ILE A 62 -12.67 11.84 -7.05
N ASP A 63 -13.61 11.00 -7.44
CA ASP A 63 -14.85 10.75 -6.71
C ASP A 63 -15.35 9.34 -7.04
N GLN A 64 -16.49 8.95 -6.46
CA GLN A 64 -17.03 7.61 -6.70
C GLN A 64 -17.28 7.34 -8.18
N ILE A 65 -17.75 8.34 -8.90
CA ILE A 65 -18.10 8.17 -10.31
C ILE A 65 -16.86 8.01 -11.17
N SER A 66 -15.89 8.90 -11.00
CA SER A 66 -14.66 8.86 -11.80
C SER A 66 -13.84 7.62 -11.52
N VAL A 67 -13.77 7.20 -10.26
CA VAL A 67 -13.04 5.98 -9.88
C VAL A 67 -13.73 4.75 -10.45
N ALA A 68 -15.08 4.70 -10.40
CA ALA A 68 -15.81 3.60 -11.02
C ALA A 68 -15.54 3.50 -12.51
N HIS A 69 -15.54 4.65 -13.22
CA HIS A 69 -15.23 4.67 -14.65
C HIS A 69 -13.81 4.19 -14.93
N GLU A 70 -12.85 4.62 -14.12
CA GLU A 70 -11.45 4.19 -14.29
C GLU A 70 -11.30 2.69 -14.05
N LEU A 71 -11.95 2.16 -13.02
CA LEU A 71 -11.92 0.72 -12.73
C LEU A 71 -12.62 -0.09 -13.83
N GLU A 72 -13.69 0.44 -14.40
CA GLU A 72 -14.36 -0.21 -15.52
C GLU A 72 -13.50 -0.22 -16.77
N ARG A 73 -12.81 0.89 -17.03
CA ARG A 73 -11.89 1.00 -18.16
C ARG A 73 -10.78 -0.06 -18.09
N THR A 74 -10.32 -0.38 -16.90
CA THR A 74 -9.28 -1.39 -16.69
C THR A 74 -9.85 -2.78 -16.39
N GLU A 75 -11.17 -2.96 -16.54
CA GLU A 75 -11.86 -4.23 -16.34
C GLU A 75 -11.72 -4.78 -14.91
N ARG A 76 -11.67 -3.90 -13.92
CA ARG A 76 -11.51 -4.28 -12.52
C ARG A 76 -12.72 -3.95 -11.64
N LEU A 77 -13.71 -3.22 -12.17
CA LEU A 77 -14.82 -2.73 -11.35
C LEU A 77 -15.58 -3.87 -10.65
N ALA A 78 -15.91 -4.93 -11.38
CA ALA A 78 -16.62 -6.08 -10.81
C ALA A 78 -15.78 -6.75 -9.71
N ASP A 79 -14.47 -6.85 -9.93
CA ASP A 79 -13.57 -7.52 -9.00
C ASP A 79 -13.39 -6.77 -7.68
N VAL A 80 -13.50 -5.44 -7.70
CA VAL A 80 -13.43 -4.66 -6.45
C VAL A 80 -14.75 -4.70 -5.68
N GLY A 81 -15.82 -5.18 -6.28
CA GLY A 81 -17.14 -5.21 -5.65
C GLY A 81 -18.13 -4.21 -6.23
N GLY A 82 -17.80 -3.64 -7.40
CA GLY A 82 -18.67 -2.71 -8.10
C GLY A 82 -18.79 -1.36 -7.40
N THR A 83 -19.74 -0.56 -7.88
CA THR A 83 -20.01 0.75 -7.29
C THR A 83 -20.50 0.64 -5.84
N ALA A 84 -21.08 -0.50 -5.46
CA ALA A 84 -21.52 -0.74 -4.10
C ALA A 84 -20.35 -0.70 -3.11
N TYR A 85 -19.19 -1.23 -3.48
CA TYR A 85 -18.02 -1.17 -2.61
C TYR A 85 -17.53 0.26 -2.43
N LEU A 86 -17.49 1.05 -3.50
CA LEU A 86 -17.07 2.44 -3.42
C LEU A 86 -18.03 3.26 -2.53
N GLY A 87 -19.33 3.02 -2.68
CA GLY A 87 -20.33 3.66 -1.82
C GLY A 87 -20.16 3.27 -0.37
N HIS A 88 -19.87 2.01 -0.10
CA HIS A 88 -19.62 1.51 1.24
C HIS A 88 -18.43 2.22 1.89
N LEU A 89 -17.33 2.39 1.15
CA LEU A 89 -16.13 3.06 1.66
C LEU A 89 -16.42 4.50 2.09
N VAL A 90 -17.24 5.20 1.33
CA VAL A 90 -17.62 6.57 1.68
C VAL A 90 -18.54 6.58 2.89
N GLU A 91 -19.47 5.63 2.96
CA GLU A 91 -20.46 5.56 4.04
C GLU A 91 -19.82 5.29 5.40
N ILE A 92 -18.82 4.41 5.45
CA ILE A 92 -18.18 4.05 6.73
C ILE A 92 -17.15 5.07 7.19
N LEU A 93 -16.77 6.02 6.34
CA LEU A 93 -15.72 6.98 6.66
C LEU A 93 -16.25 8.06 7.59
N PRO A 94 -15.69 8.21 8.81
CA PRO A 94 -16.13 9.28 9.71
C PRO A 94 -15.68 10.66 9.24
N THR A 95 -14.46 10.76 8.68
CA THR A 95 -13.87 12.00 8.21
C THR A 95 -12.64 11.72 7.36
N SER A 96 -12.38 12.58 6.37
CA SER A 96 -11.16 12.52 5.55
C SER A 96 -9.96 13.20 6.21
N ARG A 97 -10.15 13.82 7.37
CA ARG A 97 -9.11 14.63 8.03
C ARG A 97 -7.91 13.82 8.47
N HIS A 98 -8.08 12.53 8.68
CA HIS A 98 -7.04 11.66 9.22
C HIS A 98 -6.44 10.71 8.18
N VAL A 99 -6.55 11.07 6.89
CA VAL A 99 -6.03 10.21 5.81
C VAL A 99 -4.55 9.91 5.98
N GLU A 100 -3.77 10.90 6.38
CA GLU A 100 -2.33 10.69 6.59
C GLU A 100 -2.06 9.69 7.71
N TYR A 101 -2.80 9.79 8.81
CA TYR A 101 -2.68 8.86 9.93
C TYR A 101 -2.95 7.41 9.48
N TYR A 102 -4.04 7.19 8.76
CA TYR A 102 -4.37 5.85 8.26
C TYR A 102 -3.39 5.39 7.19
N GLY A 103 -2.93 6.30 6.34
CA GLY A 103 -1.91 5.99 5.34
C GLY A 103 -0.62 5.51 5.99
N ARG A 104 -0.21 6.12 7.09
CA ARG A 104 0.99 5.68 7.84
C ARG A 104 0.81 4.28 8.42
N ILE A 105 -0.38 3.93 8.87
CA ILE A 105 -0.66 2.56 9.33
C ILE A 105 -0.53 1.56 8.18
N VAL A 106 -1.10 1.89 7.03
CA VAL A 106 -1.01 1.03 5.84
C VAL A 106 0.46 0.84 5.45
N GLN A 107 1.23 1.91 5.44
CA GLN A 107 2.65 1.84 5.12
C GLN A 107 3.42 0.98 6.11
N ARG A 108 3.16 1.17 7.41
CA ARG A 108 3.85 0.40 8.45
C ARG A 108 3.60 -1.09 8.29
N THR A 109 2.36 -1.51 8.09
CA THR A 109 2.04 -2.92 7.90
C THR A 109 2.67 -3.46 6.61
N SER A 110 2.73 -2.67 5.56
CA SER A 110 3.42 -3.02 4.32
C SER A 110 4.91 -3.28 4.57
N THR A 111 5.56 -2.40 5.33
CA THR A 111 6.97 -2.56 5.67
C THR A 111 7.21 -3.86 6.45
N MET A 112 6.31 -4.18 7.39
CA MET A 112 6.43 -5.44 8.13
C MET A 112 6.31 -6.65 7.21
N ARG A 113 5.42 -6.61 6.22
CA ARG A 113 5.32 -7.69 5.22
C ARG A 113 6.59 -7.80 4.38
N LYS A 114 7.20 -6.68 4.04
CA LYS A 114 8.48 -6.67 3.30
C LYS A 114 9.60 -7.30 4.12
N LEU A 115 9.63 -7.04 5.43
CA LEU A 115 10.60 -7.69 6.32
C LEU A 115 10.43 -9.20 6.35
N ILE A 116 9.20 -9.68 6.42
CA ILE A 116 8.91 -11.12 6.41
C ILE A 116 9.40 -11.74 5.10
N ARG A 117 9.12 -11.09 3.98
CA ARG A 117 9.56 -11.57 2.67
C ARG A 117 11.08 -11.59 2.56
N ALA A 118 11.75 -10.53 3.01
CA ALA A 118 13.20 -10.46 3.01
C ALA A 118 13.82 -11.57 3.88
N ALA A 119 13.22 -11.85 5.02
CA ALA A 119 13.69 -12.94 5.88
C ALA A 119 13.59 -14.29 5.18
N SER A 120 12.50 -14.51 4.42
CA SER A 120 12.35 -15.72 3.62
C SER A 120 13.42 -15.81 2.52
N ASP A 121 13.68 -14.70 1.83
CA ASP A 121 14.70 -14.65 0.79
C ASP A 121 16.11 -14.91 1.37
N ILE A 122 16.39 -14.35 2.55
CA ILE A 122 17.67 -14.57 3.22
C ILE A 122 17.81 -16.03 3.64
N SER A 123 16.72 -16.63 4.11
CA SER A 123 16.71 -18.05 4.43
C SER A 123 17.06 -18.91 3.22
N GLU A 124 16.48 -18.59 2.06
CA GLU A 124 16.77 -19.31 0.82
C GLU A 124 18.24 -19.17 0.42
N ILE A 125 18.81 -17.97 0.57
CA ILE A 125 20.22 -17.74 0.28
C ILE A 125 21.08 -18.68 1.13
N GLY A 126 20.75 -18.83 2.40
CA GLY A 126 21.47 -19.76 3.28
C GLY A 126 21.40 -21.20 2.81
N TYR A 127 20.22 -21.65 2.40
CA TYR A 127 20.02 -23.01 1.94
C TYR A 127 20.72 -23.35 0.60
N GLU A 128 21.04 -22.34 -0.20
CA GLU A 128 21.79 -22.54 -1.45
C GLU A 128 23.25 -23.00 -1.21
N GLU A 129 23.77 -22.73 -0.01
CA GLU A 129 25.12 -23.13 0.37
C GLU A 129 26.21 -22.70 -0.65
N ASP A 130 26.08 -21.44 -1.10
CA ASP A 130 27.06 -20.88 -2.03
C ASP A 130 28.42 -20.87 -1.42
N ALA A 131 29.42 -21.39 -2.19
CA ALA A 131 30.82 -21.44 -1.74
C ALA A 131 31.40 -20.04 -1.53
N ASP A 132 30.87 -19.04 -2.24
CA ASP A 132 31.28 -17.65 -2.06
C ASP A 132 30.43 -17.01 -0.96
N VAL A 133 30.94 -17.06 0.27
CA VAL A 133 30.23 -16.53 1.46
C VAL A 133 30.01 -15.04 1.36
N ASP A 134 30.99 -14.29 0.83
CA ASP A 134 30.85 -12.84 0.69
C ASP A 134 29.74 -12.47 -0.27
N ALA A 135 29.60 -13.21 -1.37
CA ALA A 135 28.52 -13.00 -2.31
C ALA A 135 27.17 -13.27 -1.66
N ALA A 136 27.05 -14.34 -0.87
CA ALA A 136 25.82 -14.68 -0.16
C ALA A 136 25.45 -13.58 0.86
N LEU A 137 26.43 -13.10 1.61
CA LEU A 137 26.19 -12.02 2.59
C LEU A 137 25.78 -10.72 1.90
N SER A 138 26.39 -10.40 0.78
CA SER A 138 26.01 -9.19 0.01
C SER A 138 24.57 -9.26 -0.48
N ARG A 139 24.14 -10.42 -0.96
CA ARG A 139 22.75 -10.63 -1.39
C ARG A 139 21.78 -10.45 -0.23
N ALA A 140 22.12 -10.96 0.95
CA ALA A 140 21.29 -10.80 2.15
C ALA A 140 21.22 -9.34 2.57
N GLU A 141 22.33 -8.62 2.55
CA GLU A 141 22.37 -7.20 2.86
C GLU A 141 21.53 -6.40 1.87
N ASP A 142 21.59 -6.74 0.58
CA ASP A 142 20.79 -6.07 -0.45
C ASP A 142 19.30 -6.24 -0.19
N ALA A 143 18.85 -7.41 0.26
CA ALA A 143 17.46 -7.65 0.57
C ALA A 143 16.96 -6.70 1.66
N LEU A 144 17.77 -6.46 2.69
CA LEU A 144 17.43 -5.52 3.75
C LEU A 144 17.55 -4.06 3.29
N PHE A 145 18.57 -3.77 2.50
CA PHE A 145 18.79 -2.43 1.97
C PHE A 145 17.58 -1.96 1.13
N GLN A 146 17.01 -2.84 0.31
CA GLN A 146 15.86 -2.50 -0.53
C GLN A 146 14.67 -2.04 0.32
N ILE A 147 14.45 -2.64 1.48
CA ILE A 147 13.38 -2.23 2.38
C ILE A 147 13.64 -0.83 2.90
N ARG A 148 14.86 -0.56 3.34
CA ARG A 148 15.24 0.74 3.88
C ARG A 148 15.17 1.82 2.81
N ALA A 149 15.58 1.51 1.59
CA ALA A 149 15.57 2.46 0.47
C ALA A 149 14.16 2.84 0.04
N SER A 150 13.21 1.88 0.15
CA SER A 150 11.81 2.12 -0.19
C SER A 150 11.00 2.69 0.97
N ALA A 151 11.56 2.65 2.19
CA ALA A 151 10.89 3.24 3.35
C ALA A 151 10.92 4.77 3.22
N PRO A 152 9.87 5.45 3.67
CA PRO A 152 9.86 6.90 3.59
C PRO A 152 10.98 7.47 4.45
N THR A 153 11.53 8.55 3.95
CA THR A 153 12.46 9.34 4.72
C THR A 153 11.74 9.74 6.01
N ARG A 154 12.33 9.43 7.14
CA ARG A 154 11.82 9.95 8.38
C ARG A 154 11.85 11.47 8.28
N ASP A 155 10.71 12.06 8.46
CA ASP A 155 10.67 13.49 8.64
C ASP A 155 11.44 13.80 9.90
N PHE A 156 12.62 14.33 9.72
CA PHE A 156 13.31 14.93 10.84
C PHE A 156 12.50 16.13 11.27
N VAL A 157 11.87 16.00 12.42
CA VAL A 157 11.32 17.17 13.08
C VAL A 157 12.49 17.85 13.74
N PRO A 158 12.95 18.99 13.23
CA PRO A 158 14.01 19.72 13.90
C PRO A 158 13.45 20.16 15.26
N LEU A 159 14.21 19.91 16.25
CA LEU A 159 13.88 20.36 17.59
C LEU A 159 13.96 21.88 17.67
#